data_f5ef7c0f8eb71882b6d9b0a81206b6a3
#
_entry.id   f5ef7c0f8eb71882b6d9b0a81206b6a3
#
_cell.length_a   1.000
_cell.length_b   1.000
_cell.length_c   1.000
_cell.angle_alpha   90.00
_cell.angle_beta   90.00
_cell.angle_gamma   90.00
#
_symmetry.space_group_name_H-M   'P 1'
#
loop_
_entity.id
_entity.type
_entity.pdbx_description
1 polymer ?
#
loop_
_entity_poly.entity_id
_entity_poly.type
_entity_poly.pdbx_seq_one_letter_code
_entity_poly.pdbx_strand_id
1 'polypeptide(L)'
;SVLNEGVVIRGDWTSDGIVEFGGSLIGDLSAEVLIINKTGKLTGNTRANTVTIEGNLEGSVAAINVMIKSSAHIRADISAEKISMESGANIEGRLRIKPKAL
;
A
#
# COMPACT_ATOMS: atom_id res chain seq x y z
N SER A 1 6.51 1.21 13.15
CA SER A 1 7.69 1.79 12.49
C SER A 1 7.29 2.96 11.61
N VAL A 2 8.09 3.98 11.61
CA VAL A 2 7.86 5.18 10.79
C VAL A 2 9.07 5.43 9.92
N LEU A 3 8.85 5.57 8.61
CA LEU A 3 9.87 6.00 7.66
C LEU A 3 9.57 7.42 7.24
N ASN A 4 10.48 8.32 7.57
CA ASN A 4 10.30 9.74 7.27
C ASN A 4 10.61 10.06 5.80
N GLU A 5 10.15 11.23 5.37
CA GLU A 5 10.45 11.78 4.06
C GLU A 5 11.96 11.82 3.83
N GLY A 6 12.38 11.47 2.61
CA GLY A 6 13.78 11.47 2.23
C GLY A 6 14.53 10.17 2.51
N VAL A 7 13.94 9.26 3.27
CA VAL A 7 14.54 7.95 3.51
C VAL A 7 14.24 7.02 2.33
N VAL A 8 15.27 6.34 1.83
CA VAL A 8 15.13 5.35 0.76
C VAL A 8 15.63 4.01 1.26
N ILE A 9 14.79 2.99 1.18
CA ILE A 9 15.14 1.63 1.59
C ILE A 9 14.98 0.71 0.40
N ARG A 10 15.96 -0.16 0.19
CA ARG A 10 15.92 -1.20 -0.83
C ARG A 10 16.07 -2.55 -0.16
N GLY A 11 15.19 -3.48 -0.51
CA GLY A 11 15.22 -4.84 0.02
C GLY A 11 13.89 -5.23 0.62
N ASP A 12 13.92 -6.32 1.38
CA ASP A 12 12.71 -6.87 1.98
C ASP A 12 12.51 -6.31 3.38
N TRP A 13 11.29 -5.94 3.69
CA TRP A 13 10.90 -5.44 5.00
C TRP A 13 9.77 -6.30 5.55
N THR A 14 9.91 -6.77 6.76
CA THR A 14 8.88 -7.52 7.46
C THR A 14 8.62 -6.90 8.81
N SER A 15 7.36 -6.67 9.14
CA SER A 15 6.95 -6.12 10.42
C SER A 15 5.69 -6.80 10.91
N ASP A 16 5.60 -7.04 12.21
CA ASP A 16 4.40 -7.61 12.83
C ASP A 16 3.40 -6.56 13.30
N GLY A 17 3.71 -5.29 13.10
CA GLY A 17 2.89 -4.20 13.56
C GLY A 17 2.51 -3.24 12.46
N ILE A 18 2.38 -1.98 12.83
CA ILE A 18 2.00 -0.89 11.94
C ILE A 18 3.25 -0.27 11.36
N VAL A 19 3.27 -0.13 10.03
CA VAL A 19 4.36 0.56 9.32
C VAL A 19 3.79 1.77 8.62
N GLU A 20 4.36 2.93 8.86
CA GLU A 20 3.97 4.18 8.24
C GLU A 20 5.12 4.71 7.39
N PHE A 21 4.86 4.98 6.10
CA PHE A 21 5.85 5.45 5.16
C PHE A 21 5.67 6.91 4.81
N GLY A 22 6.73 7.70 5.06
CA GLY A 22 6.86 9.02 4.48
C GLY A 22 8.00 9.11 3.46
N GLY A 23 8.78 8.06 3.32
CA GLY A 23 9.90 7.97 2.40
C GLY A 23 9.66 7.01 1.24
N SER A 24 10.71 6.41 0.71
CA SER A 24 10.63 5.48 -0.41
C SER A 24 11.09 4.09 -0.02
N LEU A 25 10.37 3.08 -0.49
CA LEU A 25 10.75 1.69 -0.35
C LEU A 25 10.72 1.01 -1.70
N ILE A 26 11.78 0.27 -2.01
CA ILE A 26 11.85 -0.56 -3.22
C ILE A 26 12.12 -1.99 -2.77
N GLY A 27 11.20 -2.90 -3.07
CA GLY A 27 11.32 -4.30 -2.70
C GLY A 27 10.01 -4.87 -2.18
N ASP A 28 10.11 -5.90 -1.37
CA ASP A 28 8.94 -6.59 -0.82
C ASP A 28 8.68 -6.13 0.61
N LEU A 29 7.42 -5.82 0.90
CA LEU A 29 7.00 -5.41 2.24
C LEU A 29 5.91 -6.33 2.75
N SER A 30 6.06 -6.75 3.99
CA SER A 30 5.06 -7.51 4.73
C SER A 30 4.80 -6.83 6.06
N ALA A 31 3.55 -6.50 6.35
CA ALA A 31 3.18 -5.87 7.61
C ALA A 31 1.75 -6.23 7.98
N GLU A 32 1.37 -5.96 9.21
CA GLU A 32 -0.02 -6.11 9.65
C GLU A 32 -0.86 -4.95 9.11
N VAL A 33 -0.39 -3.73 9.33
CA VAL A 33 -1.03 -2.50 8.84
C VAL A 33 0.03 -1.65 8.14
N LEU A 34 -0.26 -1.24 6.93
CA LEU A 34 0.61 -0.38 6.15
C LEU A 34 -0.08 0.94 5.85
N ILE A 35 0.60 2.04 6.14
CA ILE A 35 0.13 3.38 5.84
C ILE A 35 1.17 4.07 4.97
N ILE A 36 0.78 4.48 3.77
CA ILE A 36 1.64 5.24 2.86
C ILE A 36 1.17 6.68 2.88
N ASN A 37 1.97 7.56 3.47
CA ASN A 37 1.66 8.98 3.56
C ASN A 37 1.81 9.67 2.21
N LYS A 38 1.38 10.92 2.12
CA LYS A 38 1.42 11.70 0.87
C LYS A 38 2.81 11.79 0.25
N THR A 39 3.86 11.78 1.09
CA THR A 39 5.25 11.81 0.64
C THR A 39 5.84 10.42 0.44
N GLY A 40 5.08 9.38 0.75
CA GLY A 40 5.54 8.00 0.63
C GLY A 40 5.46 7.47 -0.78
N LYS A 41 6.40 6.60 -1.12
CA LYS A 41 6.42 5.89 -2.39
C LYS A 41 6.85 4.45 -2.14
N LEU A 42 6.03 3.52 -2.58
CA LEU A 42 6.33 2.09 -2.48
C LEU A 42 6.40 1.50 -3.87
N THR A 43 7.49 0.77 -4.14
CA THR A 43 7.68 0.07 -5.40
C THR A 43 7.99 -1.38 -5.11
N GLY A 44 7.22 -2.32 -5.68
CA GLY A 44 7.42 -3.74 -5.49
C GLY A 44 6.16 -4.44 -4.99
N ASN A 45 6.35 -5.53 -4.27
CA ASN A 45 5.24 -6.34 -3.79
C ASN A 45 4.93 -6.00 -2.33
N THR A 46 3.65 -5.83 -2.03
CA THR A 46 3.21 -5.51 -0.68
C THR A 46 2.19 -6.54 -0.22
N ARG A 47 2.35 -6.98 1.02
CA ARG A 47 1.41 -7.89 1.65
C ARG A 47 1.10 -7.37 3.06
N ALA A 48 -0.17 -7.14 3.33
CA ALA A 48 -0.60 -6.66 4.63
C ALA A 48 -2.06 -7.04 4.88
N ASN A 49 -2.51 -6.95 6.11
CA ASN A 49 -3.93 -7.14 6.41
C ASN A 49 -4.72 -5.88 6.02
N THR A 50 -4.19 -4.72 6.37
CA THR A 50 -4.82 -3.44 6.06
C THR A 50 -3.81 -2.50 5.43
N VAL A 51 -4.17 -1.89 4.31
CA VAL A 51 -3.33 -0.93 3.61
C VAL A 51 -4.10 0.37 3.44
N THR A 52 -3.50 1.47 3.87
CA THR A 52 -4.03 2.82 3.64
C THR A 52 -3.04 3.56 2.74
N ILE A 53 -3.51 4.07 1.62
CA ILE A 53 -2.65 4.70 0.63
C ILE A 53 -3.06 6.16 0.43
N GLU A 54 -2.15 7.06 0.77
CA GLU A 54 -2.30 8.50 0.52
C GLU A 54 -1.26 9.00 -0.48
N GLY A 55 -0.23 8.21 -0.74
CA GLY A 55 0.89 8.57 -1.61
C GLY A 55 0.94 7.74 -2.89
N ASN A 56 2.14 7.36 -3.30
CA ASN A 56 2.37 6.62 -4.54
C ASN A 56 2.64 5.14 -4.27
N LEU A 57 2.05 4.29 -5.10
CA LEU A 57 2.26 2.85 -5.03
C LEU A 57 2.44 2.30 -6.44
N GLU A 58 3.51 1.51 -6.64
CA GLU A 58 3.75 0.79 -7.88
C GLU A 58 4.06 -0.66 -7.58
N GLY A 59 3.54 -1.59 -8.40
CA GLY A 59 3.81 -3.01 -8.27
C GLY A 59 2.57 -3.82 -7.99
N SER A 60 2.57 -4.59 -6.91
CA SER A 60 1.40 -5.40 -6.54
C SER A 60 1.11 -5.31 -5.05
N VAL A 61 -0.17 -5.42 -4.72
CA VAL A 61 -0.63 -5.37 -3.33
C VAL A 61 -1.56 -6.55 -3.09
N ALA A 62 -1.33 -7.26 -1.99
CA ALA A 62 -2.24 -8.28 -1.51
C ALA A 62 -2.63 -7.92 -0.08
N ALA A 63 -3.90 -7.69 0.16
CA ALA A 63 -4.38 -7.26 1.47
C ALA A 63 -5.81 -7.75 1.69
N ILE A 64 -6.25 -7.67 2.92
CA ILE A 64 -7.66 -7.96 3.26
C ILE A 64 -8.47 -6.69 3.06
N ASN A 65 -8.01 -5.57 3.61
CA ASN A 65 -8.67 -4.28 3.49
C ASN A 65 -7.73 -3.27 2.85
N VAL A 66 -8.20 -2.56 1.83
CA VAL A 66 -7.45 -1.49 1.19
C VAL A 66 -8.26 -0.21 1.25
N MET A 67 -7.66 0.85 1.75
CA MET A 67 -8.25 2.18 1.78
C MET A 67 -7.42 3.12 0.91
N ILE A 68 -8.04 3.68 -0.10
CA ILE A 68 -7.36 4.56 -1.05
C ILE A 68 -7.90 5.97 -0.88
N LYS A 69 -7.01 6.87 -0.49
CA LYS A 69 -7.37 8.25 -0.23
C LYS A 69 -7.33 9.09 -1.50
N SER A 70 -7.92 10.28 -1.44
CA SER A 70 -8.05 11.14 -2.61
C SER A 70 -6.71 11.58 -3.21
N SER A 71 -5.64 11.63 -2.41
CA SER A 71 -4.31 12.01 -2.86
C SER A 71 -3.47 10.84 -3.40
N ALA A 72 -4.03 9.63 -3.43
CA ALA A 72 -3.29 8.45 -3.84
C ALA A 72 -3.07 8.39 -5.35
N HIS A 73 -1.88 7.94 -5.74
CA HIS A 73 -1.54 7.61 -7.12
C HIS A 73 -1.04 6.18 -7.15
N ILE A 74 -1.79 5.30 -7.80
CA ILE A 74 -1.51 3.87 -7.78
C ILE A 74 -1.31 3.37 -9.19
N ARG A 75 -0.19 2.66 -9.41
CA ARG A 75 0.09 1.90 -10.63
C ARG A 75 0.40 0.48 -10.22
N ALA A 76 -0.63 -0.28 -9.93
CA ALA A 76 -0.41 -1.60 -9.34
C ALA A 76 -1.58 -2.52 -9.59
N ASP A 77 -1.30 -3.81 -9.41
CA ASP A 77 -2.35 -4.82 -9.33
C ASP A 77 -2.68 -5.02 -7.85
N ILE A 78 -3.94 -4.84 -7.50
CA ILE A 78 -4.39 -4.93 -6.11
C ILE A 78 -5.34 -6.10 -5.98
N SER A 79 -5.05 -6.98 -5.02
CA SER A 79 -5.94 -8.07 -4.62
C SER A 79 -6.37 -7.84 -3.18
N ALA A 80 -7.67 -7.78 -2.94
CA ALA A 80 -8.19 -7.54 -1.60
C ALA A 80 -9.57 -8.15 -1.44
N GLU A 81 -10.00 -8.32 -0.19
CA GLU A 81 -11.39 -8.70 0.11
C GLU A 81 -12.29 -7.48 0.08
N LYS A 82 -11.79 -6.34 0.54
CA LYS A 82 -12.54 -5.08 0.56
C LYS A 82 -11.64 -3.94 0.11
N ILE A 83 -12.16 -3.09 -0.75
CA ILE A 83 -11.47 -1.89 -1.23
C ILE A 83 -12.39 -0.70 -1.04
N SER A 84 -11.88 0.35 -0.42
CA SER A 84 -12.58 1.62 -0.25
C SER A 84 -11.78 2.71 -0.95
N MET A 85 -12.43 3.50 -1.79
CA MET A 85 -11.78 4.57 -2.54
C MET A 85 -12.47 5.89 -2.29
N GLU A 86 -11.68 6.95 -2.12
CA GLU A 86 -12.20 8.31 -2.07
C GLU A 86 -12.20 8.93 -3.47
N SER A 87 -13.07 9.90 -3.68
CA SER A 87 -13.10 10.66 -4.92
C SER A 87 -11.78 11.40 -5.12
N GLY A 88 -11.26 11.41 -6.34
CA GLY A 88 -10.00 12.06 -6.66
C GLY A 88 -8.80 11.13 -6.70
N ALA A 89 -8.94 9.92 -6.20
CA ALA A 89 -7.86 8.94 -6.28
C ALA A 89 -7.59 8.54 -7.72
N ASN A 90 -6.31 8.33 -8.04
CA ASN A 90 -5.87 7.96 -9.38
C ASN A 90 -5.30 6.55 -9.34
N ILE A 91 -5.94 5.63 -10.05
CA ILE A 91 -5.55 4.23 -10.06
C ILE A 91 -5.39 3.75 -11.49
N GLU A 92 -4.21 3.18 -11.77
CA GLU A 92 -3.94 2.48 -13.01
C GLU A 92 -3.53 1.05 -12.67
N GLY A 93 -4.15 0.07 -13.32
CA GLY A 93 -3.83 -1.33 -13.07
C GLY A 93 -5.09 -2.14 -12.90
N ARG A 94 -4.93 -3.30 -12.26
CA ARG A 94 -6.03 -4.24 -12.06
C ARG A 94 -6.44 -4.29 -10.60
N LEU A 95 -7.74 -4.30 -10.38
CA LEU A 95 -8.31 -4.51 -9.05
C LEU A 95 -9.01 -5.85 -9.03
N ARG A 96 -8.58 -6.71 -8.12
CA ARG A 96 -9.23 -7.99 -7.90
C ARG A 96 -9.84 -7.99 -6.50
N ILE A 97 -11.15 -8.00 -6.45
CA ILE A 97 -11.86 -8.03 -5.19
C ILE A 97 -12.41 -9.44 -5.01
N LYS A 98 -11.95 -10.13 -3.96
CA LYS A 98 -12.40 -11.46 -3.63
C LYS A 98 -13.05 -11.44 -2.27
N PRO A 99 -14.37 -11.18 -2.19
CA PRO A 99 -15.07 -11.21 -0.92
C PRO A 99 -14.90 -12.56 -0.24
N LYS A 100 -14.83 -12.54 1.09
CA LYS A 100 -14.71 -13.76 1.85
C LYS A 100 -15.96 -14.63 1.64
N ALA A 101 -15.74 -15.89 1.30
CA ALA A 101 -16.85 -16.83 1.16
C ALA A 101 -17.50 -17.10 2.53
N LEU A 102 -18.82 -17.14 2.56
CA LEU A 102 -19.57 -17.45 3.77
C LEU A 102 -19.83 -18.95 3.85
#